data_e93453b267ccb23909ce1198ef53fb03
#
_entry.id   e93453b267ccb23909ce1198ef53fb03
#
_cell.length_a   1.000
_cell.length_b   1.000
_cell.length_c   1.000
_cell.angle_alpha   90.00
_cell.angle_beta   90.00
_cell.angle_gamma   90.00
#
_symmetry.space_group_name_H-M   'P 1'
#
loop_
_entity.id
_entity.type
_entity.pdbx_description
1 polymer ?
#
loop_
_entity_poly.entity_id
_entity_poly.type
_entity_poly.pdbx_seq_one_letter_code
_entity_poly.pdbx_strand_id
1 'polypeptide(L)'
;MLYEKYAQAWDTKNVDMLESLCHPDFEMVMHSSGTIASKSEYIARVGPLIQKFEPESRRCLYENDDVMIMHFIMSFPNGTKDAVLYYVQKEDGLMRKIETGSTPIK
;
A
#
# COMPACT_ATOMS: atom_id res chain seq x y z
N MET A 1 -7.33 -13.95 -3.86
CA MET A 1 -7.59 -12.56 -4.24
C MET A 1 -6.33 -11.70 -4.12
N LEU A 2 -6.38 -10.46 -4.51
CA LEU A 2 -5.20 -9.58 -4.59
C LEU A 2 -4.54 -9.33 -3.24
N TYR A 3 -5.31 -9.23 -2.16
CA TYR A 3 -4.78 -8.97 -0.83
C TYR A 3 -3.72 -10.00 -0.41
N GLU A 4 -3.94 -11.27 -0.69
CA GLU A 4 -2.99 -12.33 -0.31
C GLU A 4 -1.65 -12.14 -1.01
N LYS A 5 -1.68 -11.76 -2.29
CA LYS A 5 -0.47 -11.47 -3.06
C LYS A 5 0.24 -10.22 -2.54
N TYR A 6 -0.54 -9.19 -2.20
CA TYR A 6 0.00 -7.97 -1.61
C TYR A 6 0.70 -8.27 -0.27
N ALA A 7 0.02 -9.03 0.60
CA ALA A 7 0.60 -9.41 1.88
C ALA A 7 1.88 -10.24 1.69
N GLN A 8 1.90 -11.17 0.74
CA GLN A 8 3.07 -11.99 0.45
C GLN A 8 4.24 -11.12 -0.02
N ALA A 9 3.99 -10.12 -0.86
CA ALA A 9 5.06 -9.23 -1.32
C ALA A 9 5.74 -8.52 -0.15
N TRP A 10 4.97 -8.03 0.82
CA TRP A 10 5.52 -7.41 2.01
C TRP A 10 6.21 -8.41 2.93
N ASP A 11 5.60 -9.57 3.17
CA ASP A 11 6.15 -10.58 4.09
C ASP A 11 7.46 -11.15 3.56
N THR A 12 7.62 -11.25 2.25
CA THR A 12 8.85 -11.74 1.62
C THR A 12 9.80 -10.62 1.22
N LYS A 13 9.46 -9.37 1.49
CA LYS A 13 10.25 -8.17 1.13
C LYS A 13 10.56 -8.14 -0.37
N ASN A 14 9.58 -8.51 -1.19
CA ASN A 14 9.74 -8.68 -2.63
C ASN A 14 9.12 -7.49 -3.37
N VAL A 15 9.93 -6.47 -3.66
CA VAL A 15 9.47 -5.25 -4.31
C VAL A 15 9.05 -5.52 -5.77
N ASP A 16 9.71 -6.46 -6.45
CA ASP A 16 9.36 -6.81 -7.82
C ASP A 16 7.96 -7.43 -7.88
N MET A 17 7.64 -8.27 -6.92
CA MET A 17 6.28 -8.82 -6.80
C MET A 17 5.27 -7.71 -6.56
N LEU A 18 5.58 -6.77 -5.64
CA LEU A 18 4.69 -5.65 -5.38
C LEU A 18 4.46 -4.81 -6.63
N GLU A 19 5.51 -4.54 -7.39
CA GLU A 19 5.40 -3.80 -8.64
C GLU A 19 4.52 -4.52 -9.65
N SER A 20 4.62 -5.85 -9.72
CA SER A 20 3.81 -6.65 -10.64
C SER A 20 2.31 -6.61 -10.31
N LEU A 21 1.95 -6.23 -9.09
CA LEU A 21 0.55 -6.09 -8.67
C LEU A 21 -0.03 -4.72 -9.03
N CYS A 22 0.79 -3.80 -9.51
CA CYS A 22 0.36 -2.46 -9.89
C CYS A 22 -0.01 -2.42 -11.37
N HIS A 23 -1.17 -1.84 -11.68
CA HIS A 23 -1.58 -1.58 -13.06
C HIS A 23 -0.61 -0.60 -13.71
N PRO A 24 -0.39 -0.67 -15.06
CA PRO A 24 0.48 0.30 -15.75
C PRO A 24 0.12 1.76 -15.50
N ASP A 25 -1.18 2.05 -15.30
CA ASP A 25 -1.68 3.40 -15.04
C ASP A 25 -1.92 3.67 -13.56
N PHE A 26 -1.24 2.93 -12.69
CA PHE A 26 -1.38 3.03 -11.24
C PHE A 26 -1.18 4.47 -10.74
N GLU A 27 -2.02 4.86 -9.80
CA GLU A 27 -1.88 6.13 -9.06
C GLU A 27 -2.12 5.89 -7.58
N MET A 28 -1.36 6.59 -6.74
CA MET A 28 -1.59 6.61 -5.30
C MET A 28 -1.86 8.03 -4.84
N VAL A 29 -3.06 8.27 -4.34
CA VAL A 29 -3.46 9.57 -3.81
C VAL A 29 -3.23 9.57 -2.31
N MET A 30 -2.32 10.42 -1.84
CA MET A 30 -2.03 10.57 -0.42
C MET A 30 -2.74 11.82 0.10
N HIS A 31 -3.87 11.62 0.74
CA HIS A 31 -4.70 12.74 1.21
C HIS A 31 -4.03 13.57 2.29
N SER A 32 -3.19 12.94 3.13
CA SER A 32 -2.51 13.67 4.22
C SER A 32 -1.52 14.71 3.71
N SER A 33 -0.92 14.50 2.54
CA SER A 33 0.06 15.42 1.94
C SER A 33 -0.48 16.12 0.69
N GLY A 34 -1.62 15.68 0.16
CA GLY A 34 -2.19 16.22 -1.07
C GLY A 34 -1.42 15.85 -2.33
N THR A 35 -0.59 14.80 -2.28
CA THR A 35 0.24 14.41 -3.41
C THR A 35 -0.31 13.17 -4.11
N ILE A 36 0.02 13.03 -5.42
CA ILE A 36 -0.33 11.87 -6.23
C ILE A 36 0.97 11.27 -6.74
N ALA A 37 1.15 9.96 -6.53
CA ALA A 37 2.33 9.24 -7.00
C ALA A 37 1.96 8.30 -8.13
N SER A 38 2.80 8.27 -9.17
CA SER A 38 2.72 7.30 -10.25
C SER A 38 3.23 5.93 -9.78
N LYS A 39 3.08 4.90 -10.64
CA LYS A 39 3.62 3.56 -10.33
C LYS A 39 5.11 3.61 -10.00
N SER A 40 5.91 4.28 -10.83
CA SER A 40 7.36 4.36 -10.61
C SER A 40 7.70 5.12 -9.34
N GLU A 41 7.00 6.20 -9.05
CA GLU A 41 7.19 6.97 -7.83
C GLU A 41 6.80 6.18 -6.58
N TYR A 42 5.69 5.43 -6.66
CA TYR A 42 5.24 4.57 -5.57
C TYR A 42 6.30 3.50 -5.25
N ILE A 43 6.78 2.80 -6.29
CA ILE A 43 7.78 1.73 -6.11
C ILE A 43 9.11 2.30 -5.61
N ALA A 44 9.53 3.47 -6.10
CA ALA A 44 10.74 4.13 -5.63
C ALA A 44 10.65 4.50 -4.14
N ARG A 45 9.45 4.86 -3.69
CA ARG A 45 9.21 5.25 -2.30
C ARG A 45 9.06 4.04 -1.38
N VAL A 46 8.31 3.02 -1.81
CA VAL A 46 8.01 1.86 -0.97
C VAL A 46 9.14 0.83 -0.95
N GLY A 47 9.98 0.80 -1.97
CA GLY A 47 11.08 -0.16 -2.06
C GLY A 47 11.99 -0.17 -0.82
N PRO A 48 12.54 0.99 -0.40
CA PRO A 48 13.34 1.03 0.84
C PRO A 48 12.53 0.67 2.09
N LEU A 49 11.25 1.05 2.14
CA LEU A 49 10.40 0.76 3.29
C LEU A 49 10.12 -0.74 3.44
N ILE A 50 9.87 -1.43 2.34
CA ILE A 50 9.55 -2.86 2.36
C ILE A 50 10.75 -3.68 2.86
N GLN A 51 11.97 -3.19 2.67
CA GLN A 51 13.18 -3.86 3.14
C GLN A 51 13.42 -3.68 4.63
N LYS A 52 12.98 -2.58 5.22
CA LYS A 52 13.32 -2.20 6.59
C LYS A 52 12.18 -2.32 7.58
N PHE A 53 10.95 -2.17 7.14
CA PHE A 53 9.81 -2.07 8.05
C PHE A 53 8.72 -3.05 7.67
N GLU A 54 8.08 -3.62 8.69
CA GLU A 54 6.93 -4.50 8.51
C GLU A 54 5.70 -3.80 9.06
N PRO A 55 4.63 -3.68 8.25
CA PRO A 55 3.37 -3.16 8.76
C PRO A 55 2.84 -4.04 9.88
N GLU A 56 2.46 -3.41 10.99
CA GLU A 56 1.86 -4.10 12.13
C GLU A 56 0.35 -4.20 11.94
N SER A 57 -0.24 -5.29 12.41
CA SER A 57 -1.70 -5.47 12.43
C SER A 57 -2.35 -5.28 11.07
N ARG A 58 -1.65 -5.67 10.00
CA ARG A 58 -2.18 -5.57 8.65
C ARG A 58 -3.37 -6.50 8.47
N ARG A 59 -4.45 -5.95 7.94
CA ARG A 59 -5.67 -6.72 7.72
C ARG A 59 -6.42 -6.21 6.51
N CYS A 60 -7.13 -7.11 5.85
CA CYS A 60 -8.07 -6.77 4.80
C CYS A 60 -9.46 -6.62 5.43
N LEU A 61 -10.04 -5.43 5.31
CA LEU A 61 -11.37 -5.17 5.84
C LEU A 61 -12.46 -5.66 4.89
N TYR A 62 -12.19 -5.58 3.59
CA TYR A 62 -13.13 -6.00 2.55
C TYR A 62 -12.39 -6.12 1.23
N GLU A 63 -12.75 -7.13 0.45
CA GLU A 63 -12.25 -7.28 -0.92
C GLU A 63 -13.28 -7.94 -1.81
N ASN A 64 -13.48 -7.39 -3.01
CA ASN A 64 -14.23 -8.03 -4.10
C ASN A 64 -13.46 -7.82 -5.41
N ASP A 65 -14.09 -8.05 -6.56
CA ASP A 65 -13.41 -7.94 -7.85
C ASP A 65 -13.02 -6.50 -8.19
N ASP A 66 -13.69 -5.51 -7.60
CA ASP A 66 -13.53 -4.10 -7.94
C ASP A 66 -12.73 -3.29 -6.92
N VAL A 67 -12.75 -3.70 -5.64
CA VAL A 67 -12.14 -2.93 -4.56
C VAL A 67 -11.47 -3.83 -3.54
N MET A 68 -10.47 -3.26 -2.86
CA MET A 68 -9.79 -3.86 -1.71
C MET A 68 -9.57 -2.78 -0.67
N ILE A 69 -9.97 -3.03 0.58
CA ILE A 69 -9.81 -2.07 1.68
C ILE A 69 -8.93 -2.70 2.74
N MET A 70 -7.82 -2.03 3.06
CA MET A 70 -6.85 -2.53 4.02
C MET A 70 -6.59 -1.50 5.12
N HIS A 71 -6.19 -2.02 6.27
CA HIS A 71 -5.73 -1.19 7.38
C HIS A 71 -4.48 -1.80 8.00
N PHE A 72 -3.51 -0.97 8.35
CA PHE A 72 -2.29 -1.40 9.01
C PHE A 72 -1.67 -0.24 9.80
N ILE A 73 -0.72 -0.59 10.67
CA ILE A 73 0.08 0.37 11.42
C ILE A 73 1.45 0.43 10.76
N MET A 74 1.92 1.62 10.41
CA MET A 74 3.22 1.82 9.78
C MET A 74 4.16 2.57 10.71
N SER A 75 5.36 1.99 10.90
CA SER A 75 6.43 2.65 11.66
C SER A 75 7.37 3.36 10.68
N PHE A 76 7.79 4.57 11.03
CA PHE A 76 8.67 5.37 10.21
C PHE A 76 10.07 5.49 10.85
N PRO A 77 11.11 5.83 10.04
CA PRO A 77 12.48 5.92 10.53
C PRO A 77 12.69 6.91 11.68
N ASN A 78 11.83 7.93 11.77
CA ASN A 78 11.92 8.94 12.85
C ASN A 78 11.31 8.47 14.17
N GLY A 79 10.87 7.21 14.26
CA GLY A 79 10.28 6.65 15.48
C GLY A 79 8.78 6.89 15.63
N THR A 80 8.13 7.53 14.67
CA THR A 80 6.67 7.75 14.72
C THR A 80 5.94 6.59 14.07
N LYS A 81 4.65 6.44 14.43
CA LYS A 81 3.75 5.45 13.84
C LYS A 81 2.47 6.11 13.37
N ASP A 82 1.93 5.64 12.26
CA ASP A 82 0.64 6.06 11.73
C ASP A 82 -0.28 4.86 11.57
N ALA A 83 -1.57 5.08 11.85
CA ALA A 83 -2.63 4.16 11.43
C ALA A 83 -3.00 4.53 10.00
N VAL A 84 -2.92 3.57 9.09
CA VAL A 84 -3.08 3.81 7.65
C VAL A 84 -4.26 3.02 7.12
N LEU A 85 -5.12 3.71 6.36
CA LEU A 85 -6.24 3.10 5.65
C LEU A 85 -5.97 3.21 4.16
N TYR A 86 -6.06 2.09 3.44
CA TYR A 86 -5.96 2.02 2.00
C TYR A 86 -7.32 1.65 1.40
N TYR A 87 -7.82 2.50 0.52
CA TYR A 87 -8.92 2.18 -0.38
C TYR A 87 -8.30 1.94 -1.76
N VAL A 88 -8.40 0.70 -2.26
CA VAL A 88 -7.76 0.30 -3.52
C VAL A 88 -8.83 -0.02 -4.54
N GLN A 89 -8.80 0.71 -5.66
CA GLN A 89 -9.60 0.36 -6.83
C GLN A 89 -8.81 -0.62 -7.69
N LYS A 90 -9.46 -1.71 -8.09
CA LYS A 90 -8.84 -2.78 -8.88
C LYS A 90 -9.26 -2.67 -10.33
N GLU A 91 -8.35 -2.99 -11.24
CA GLU A 91 -8.62 -3.11 -12.66
C GLU A 91 -7.76 -4.24 -13.21
N ASP A 92 -8.36 -5.17 -13.95
CA ASP A 92 -7.66 -6.34 -14.48
C ASP A 92 -6.97 -7.18 -13.41
N GLY A 93 -7.55 -7.21 -12.21
CA GLY A 93 -6.98 -7.93 -11.08
C GLY A 93 -5.77 -7.25 -10.44
N LEU A 94 -5.45 -6.03 -10.83
CA LEU A 94 -4.30 -5.26 -10.35
C LEU A 94 -4.76 -4.02 -9.57
N MET A 95 -3.83 -3.44 -8.80
CA MET A 95 -4.08 -2.18 -8.11
C MET A 95 -4.03 -1.04 -9.14
N ARG A 96 -5.18 -0.41 -9.41
CA ARG A 96 -5.26 0.69 -10.36
C ARG A 96 -5.10 2.04 -9.68
N LYS A 97 -5.71 2.20 -8.50
CA LYS A 97 -5.64 3.46 -7.76
C LYS A 97 -5.76 3.18 -6.27
N ILE A 98 -4.87 3.76 -5.50
CA ILE A 98 -4.94 3.74 -4.04
C ILE A 98 -5.29 5.14 -3.56
N GLU A 99 -6.30 5.25 -2.70
CA GLU A 99 -6.49 6.46 -1.91
C GLU A 99 -6.17 6.11 -0.47
N THR A 100 -5.30 6.89 0.14
CA THR A 100 -4.82 6.60 1.48
C THR A 100 -4.96 7.79 2.40
N GLY A 101 -5.36 7.51 3.63
CA GLY A 101 -5.30 8.44 4.73
C GLY A 101 -4.52 7.83 5.87
N SER A 102 -3.80 8.65 6.61
CA SER A 102 -3.04 8.20 7.77
C SER A 102 -3.28 9.11 8.96
N THR A 103 -3.31 8.51 10.15
CA THR A 103 -3.52 9.22 11.41
C THR A 103 -2.35 8.90 12.33
N PRO A 104 -1.64 9.93 12.83
CA PRO A 104 -0.54 9.70 13.77
C PRO A 104 -1.04 9.04 15.05
N ILE A 105 -0.29 8.06 15.52
CA ILE A 105 -0.56 7.39 16.81
C ILE A 105 0.27 8.08 17.87
N LYS A 106 -0.43 8.53 18.92
CA LYS A 106 0.20 9.22 20.04
C LYS A 106 0.52 8.29 21.19
#